data_2b9d1b817c82fca47152f3bfdac5057d
#
_entry.id   2b9d1b817c82fca47152f3bfdac5057d
#
_cell.length_a   1.000
_cell.length_b   1.000
_cell.length_c   1.000
_cell.angle_alpha   90.00
_cell.angle_beta   90.00
_cell.angle_gamma   90.00
#
_symmetry.space_group_name_H-M   'P 1'
#
loop_
_entity.id
_entity.type
_entity.pdbx_description
1 polymer ?
#
loop_
_entity_poly.entity_id
_entity_poly.type
_entity_poly.pdbx_seq_one_letter_code
_entity_poly.pdbx_strand_id
1 'polypeptide(L)'
;LTGYKVGPGPDKGDWWTFDGNGRDCHIDDTFSFTSGGGFEMALGTETWLEGWQGVDEGCGAPIAPHVSSTSHTYTLAGTTLTVSGAGAFIGLAKAHNGGEDGNSGGAIAYEIFDMTATTVKLTLDYSSGAGTNFWTIELAKQ
;
A
#
# COMPACT_ATOMS: atom_id res chain seq x y z
N LEU A 1 0.34 2.49 9.23
CA LEU A 1 -0.73 2.96 8.34
C LEU A 1 -1.76 3.75 9.13
N THR A 2 -2.29 4.87 8.60
CA THR A 2 -3.30 5.69 9.29
C THR A 2 -4.60 5.84 8.50
N GLY A 3 -4.58 5.57 7.22
CA GLY A 3 -5.78 5.61 6.41
C GLY A 3 -5.51 5.42 4.93
N TYR A 4 -6.59 5.22 4.18
CA TYR A 4 -6.54 5.18 2.73
C TYR A 4 -7.90 5.49 2.14
N LYS A 5 -7.91 5.95 0.91
CA LYS A 5 -9.11 6.34 0.17
C LYS A 5 -8.93 6.12 -1.31
N VAL A 6 -10.03 5.97 -2.02
CA VAL A 6 -10.05 5.74 -3.46
C VAL A 6 -11.01 6.68 -4.17
N GLY A 7 -10.57 7.18 -5.32
CA GLY A 7 -11.36 8.12 -6.11
C GLY A 7 -10.77 8.42 -7.50
N PRO A 8 -11.36 9.36 -8.23
CA PRO A 8 -11.02 9.68 -9.61
C PRO A 8 -9.73 10.53 -9.75
N GLY A 9 -9.00 10.77 -8.68
CA GLY A 9 -7.76 11.54 -8.68
C GLY A 9 -7.01 11.44 -7.36
N PRO A 10 -5.76 11.95 -7.32
CA PRO A 10 -4.97 12.00 -6.11
C PRO A 10 -5.70 12.68 -4.96
N ASP A 11 -5.60 12.11 -3.78
CA ASP A 11 -6.22 12.59 -2.53
C ASP A 11 -7.75 12.73 -2.58
N LYS A 12 -8.42 12.03 -3.52
CA LYS A 12 -9.88 11.95 -3.61
C LYS A 12 -10.39 10.67 -2.96
N GLY A 13 -11.46 10.80 -2.17
CA GLY A 13 -12.16 9.69 -1.51
C GLY A 13 -13.61 9.57 -1.99
N ASP A 14 -13.90 10.00 -3.22
CA ASP A 14 -15.27 10.12 -3.73
C ASP A 14 -15.99 8.76 -3.84
N TRP A 15 -15.24 7.67 -3.94
CA TRP A 15 -15.82 6.33 -4.07
C TRP A 15 -15.81 5.57 -2.74
N TRP A 16 -14.75 5.70 -1.97
CA TRP A 16 -14.64 5.10 -0.65
C TRP A 16 -13.49 5.69 0.15
N THR A 17 -13.64 5.72 1.46
CA THR A 17 -12.62 6.17 2.40
C THR A 17 -12.61 5.23 3.60
N PHE A 18 -11.43 4.80 4.01
CA PHE A 18 -11.24 4.09 5.26
C PHE A 18 -11.40 5.07 6.44
N ASP A 19 -12.31 4.75 7.33
CA ASP A 19 -12.66 5.57 8.50
C ASP A 19 -12.14 5.02 9.83
N GLY A 20 -11.29 3.97 9.77
CA GLY A 20 -10.74 3.33 10.96
C GLY A 20 -11.59 2.19 11.53
N ASN A 21 -12.77 1.91 10.97
CA ASN A 21 -13.65 0.86 11.48
C ASN A 21 -13.42 -0.49 10.80
N GLY A 22 -13.33 -1.56 11.62
CA GLY A 22 -13.34 -2.94 11.16
C GLY A 22 -12.08 -3.47 10.50
N ARG A 23 -10.99 -2.68 10.48
CA ARG A 23 -9.69 -3.08 9.91
C ARG A 23 -8.52 -2.77 10.85
N ASP A 24 -8.70 -2.98 12.15
CA ASP A 24 -7.68 -2.68 13.16
C ASP A 24 -6.36 -3.41 12.90
N CYS A 25 -6.43 -4.63 12.39
CA CYS A 25 -5.27 -5.43 11.97
C CYS A 25 -4.50 -4.87 10.76
N HIS A 26 -5.01 -3.85 10.10
CA HIS A 26 -4.35 -3.20 8.97
C HIS A 26 -3.64 -1.90 9.40
N ILE A 27 -4.09 -1.30 10.50
CA ILE A 27 -3.54 -0.03 10.98
C ILE A 27 -2.17 -0.23 11.64
N ASP A 28 -1.90 -1.39 12.23
CA ASP A 28 -0.63 -1.71 12.87
C ASP A 28 0.45 -2.15 11.87
N ASP A 29 0.11 -2.36 10.60
CA ASP A 29 1.08 -2.60 9.54
C ASP A 29 2.09 -1.46 9.43
N THR A 30 3.37 -1.80 9.36
CA THR A 30 4.47 -0.83 9.27
C THR A 30 5.35 -1.06 8.06
N PHE A 31 5.88 0.06 7.54
CA PHE A 31 6.70 0.12 6.34
C PHE A 31 7.96 0.92 6.65
N SER A 32 9.13 0.29 6.53
CA SER A 32 10.42 0.91 6.88
C SER A 32 11.34 1.02 5.67
N PHE A 33 12.08 2.13 5.62
CA PHE A 33 13.00 2.44 4.54
C PHE A 33 14.40 2.64 5.11
N THR A 34 15.37 1.85 4.68
CA THR A 34 16.75 1.96 5.13
C THR A 34 17.58 2.83 4.20
N SER A 35 18.61 3.48 4.72
CA SER A 35 19.51 4.34 3.91
C SER A 35 20.24 3.59 2.78
N GLY A 36 20.27 2.25 2.84
CA GLY A 36 20.86 1.39 1.81
C GLY A 36 19.89 1.00 0.69
N GLY A 37 18.66 1.53 0.66
CA GLY A 37 17.65 1.18 -0.34
C GLY A 37 16.84 -0.08 0.01
N GLY A 38 16.96 -0.59 1.23
CA GLY A 38 16.13 -1.68 1.72
C GLY A 38 14.73 -1.20 2.09
N PHE A 39 13.72 -1.98 1.74
CA PHE A 39 12.34 -1.77 2.11
C PHE A 39 11.84 -2.97 2.94
N GLU A 40 11.27 -2.68 4.09
CA GLU A 40 10.81 -3.69 5.04
C GLU A 40 9.32 -3.51 5.30
N MET A 41 8.60 -4.62 5.28
CA MET A 41 7.18 -4.69 5.64
C MET A 41 7.03 -5.53 6.90
N ALA A 42 6.31 -5.04 7.90
CA ALA A 42 5.91 -5.81 9.06
C ALA A 42 4.37 -5.71 9.19
N LEU A 43 3.72 -6.84 8.90
CA LEU A 43 2.26 -6.98 8.84
C LEU A 43 1.67 -7.62 10.12
N GLY A 44 2.46 -7.65 11.20
CA GLY A 44 2.01 -8.23 12.46
C GLY A 44 1.71 -9.73 12.36
N THR A 45 0.84 -10.21 13.24
CA THR A 45 0.29 -11.58 13.21
C THR A 45 -0.95 -11.69 12.32
N GLU A 46 -1.59 -10.57 12.07
CA GLU A 46 -2.78 -10.42 11.22
C GLU A 46 -2.65 -9.15 10.41
N THR A 47 -3.21 -9.16 9.19
CA THR A 47 -3.40 -8.01 8.31
C THR A 47 -4.76 -8.13 7.64
N TRP A 48 -5.17 -7.14 6.89
CA TRP A 48 -6.42 -7.20 6.13
C TRP A 48 -6.26 -8.09 4.90
N LEU A 49 -7.09 -9.13 4.84
CA LEU A 49 -7.15 -10.06 3.71
C LEU A 49 -8.34 -9.74 2.80
N GLU A 50 -8.21 -10.05 1.53
CA GLU A 50 -9.21 -9.80 0.51
C GLU A 50 -9.59 -11.08 -0.26
N GLY A 51 -10.81 -11.15 -0.79
CA GLY A 51 -11.34 -12.33 -1.47
C GLY A 51 -10.51 -12.83 -2.65
N TRP A 52 -9.76 -11.95 -3.35
CA TRP A 52 -8.86 -12.37 -4.44
C TRP A 52 -7.69 -13.25 -3.95
N GLN A 53 -7.38 -13.25 -2.66
CA GLN A 53 -6.39 -14.12 -2.04
C GLN A 53 -6.89 -15.54 -1.77
N GLY A 54 -8.17 -15.83 -2.10
CA GLY A 54 -8.79 -17.14 -1.95
C GLY A 54 -9.30 -17.44 -0.55
N VAL A 55 -9.55 -16.40 0.25
CA VAL A 55 -10.06 -16.46 1.62
C VAL A 55 -11.24 -15.51 1.80
N ASP A 56 -11.94 -15.61 2.91
CA ASP A 56 -12.96 -14.62 3.28
C ASP A 56 -12.28 -13.27 3.60
N GLU A 57 -12.92 -12.19 3.21
CA GLU A 57 -12.45 -10.84 3.48
C GLU A 57 -12.50 -10.56 4.99
N GLY A 58 -11.38 -10.10 5.57
CA GLY A 58 -11.28 -9.83 6.99
C GLY A 58 -9.84 -9.86 7.51
N CYS A 59 -9.70 -9.69 8.84
CA CYS A 59 -8.42 -9.84 9.51
C CYS A 59 -7.98 -11.30 9.54
N GLY A 60 -6.72 -11.55 9.18
CA GLY A 60 -6.14 -12.90 9.22
C GLY A 60 -4.63 -12.90 9.01
N ALA A 61 -4.02 -14.06 9.17
CA ALA A 61 -2.58 -14.22 8.97
C ALA A 61 -2.17 -13.84 7.53
N PRO A 62 -1.09 -13.06 7.35
CA PRO A 62 -0.63 -12.66 6.02
C PRO A 62 -0.42 -13.85 5.08
N ILE A 63 -0.84 -13.72 3.83
CA ILE A 63 -0.80 -14.79 2.81
C ILE A 63 0.28 -14.47 1.78
N ALA A 64 1.17 -15.46 1.53
CA ALA A 64 2.21 -15.32 0.52
C ALA A 64 1.62 -15.00 -0.89
N PRO A 65 2.29 -14.11 -1.67
CA PRO A 65 3.60 -13.51 -1.42
C PRO A 65 3.55 -12.24 -0.52
N HIS A 66 2.37 -11.78 -0.10
CA HIS A 66 2.15 -10.56 0.69
C HIS A 66 2.30 -10.86 2.17
N VAL A 67 3.54 -11.05 2.60
CA VAL A 67 3.91 -11.37 3.99
C VAL A 67 4.97 -10.41 4.50
N SER A 68 5.17 -10.35 5.82
CA SER A 68 6.27 -9.58 6.41
C SER A 68 7.61 -9.96 5.79
N SER A 69 8.41 -8.96 5.43
CA SER A 69 9.69 -9.18 4.74
C SER A 69 10.68 -8.04 5.02
N THR A 70 11.95 -8.40 5.11
CA THR A 70 13.10 -7.47 5.22
C THR A 70 13.99 -7.50 3.96
N SER A 71 13.54 -8.18 2.89
CA SER A 71 14.36 -8.43 1.69
C SER A 71 13.93 -7.63 0.46
N HIS A 72 12.91 -6.78 0.59
CA HIS A 72 12.49 -5.90 -0.49
C HIS A 72 13.42 -4.70 -0.64
N THR A 73 13.30 -3.99 -1.74
CA THR A 73 14.08 -2.79 -2.02
C THR A 73 13.17 -1.62 -2.39
N TYR A 74 13.69 -0.42 -2.29
CA TYR A 74 13.03 0.76 -2.82
C TYR A 74 14.00 1.65 -3.58
N THR A 75 13.44 2.48 -4.45
CA THR A 75 14.13 3.62 -5.07
C THR A 75 13.27 4.87 -4.93
N LEU A 76 13.93 6.02 -4.85
CA LEU A 76 13.27 7.33 -4.84
C LEU A 76 13.86 8.19 -5.94
N ALA A 77 13.03 8.61 -6.90
CA ALA A 77 13.40 9.45 -8.01
C ALA A 77 12.47 10.66 -8.07
N GLY A 78 12.95 11.81 -7.59
CA GLY A 78 12.06 12.97 -7.39
C GLY A 78 10.99 12.68 -6.34
N THR A 79 9.73 12.71 -6.74
CA THR A 79 8.57 12.37 -5.90
C THR A 79 8.08 10.93 -6.10
N THR A 80 8.67 10.17 -7.03
CA THR A 80 8.28 8.79 -7.28
C THR A 80 9.04 7.83 -6.37
N LEU A 81 8.30 7.18 -5.47
CA LEU A 81 8.78 6.11 -4.59
C LEU A 81 8.39 4.76 -5.21
N THR A 82 9.36 3.94 -5.57
CA THR A 82 9.10 2.60 -6.11
C THR A 82 9.57 1.54 -5.14
N VAL A 83 8.67 0.65 -4.71
CA VAL A 83 9.03 -0.55 -3.94
C VAL A 83 9.09 -1.76 -4.86
N SER A 84 10.02 -2.68 -4.60
CA SER A 84 10.30 -3.82 -5.48
C SER A 84 10.57 -5.09 -4.68
N GLY A 85 10.02 -6.20 -5.17
CA GLY A 85 10.15 -7.53 -4.60
C GLY A 85 8.83 -8.30 -4.73
N ALA A 86 8.89 -9.62 -4.70
CA ALA A 86 7.70 -10.44 -4.74
C ALA A 86 6.80 -10.15 -3.53
N GLY A 87 5.59 -9.67 -3.76
CA GLY A 87 4.65 -9.30 -2.71
C GLY A 87 4.92 -7.97 -2.02
N ALA A 88 5.88 -7.14 -2.49
CA ALA A 88 6.13 -5.81 -1.95
C ALA A 88 4.96 -4.86 -2.23
N PHE A 89 4.47 -4.16 -1.21
CA PHE A 89 3.42 -3.15 -1.34
C PHE A 89 3.50 -2.13 -0.20
N ILE A 90 2.77 -1.03 -0.30
CA ILE A 90 2.53 -0.08 0.79
C ILE A 90 1.02 0.08 0.94
N GLY A 91 0.50 -0.18 2.11
CA GLY A 91 -0.90 0.00 2.48
C GLY A 91 -1.84 -1.09 1.95
N LEU A 92 -1.98 -1.27 0.65
CA LEU A 92 -2.96 -2.17 0.05
C LEU A 92 -2.31 -3.21 -0.85
N ALA A 93 -2.37 -4.49 -0.47
CA ALA A 93 -1.79 -5.60 -1.24
C ALA A 93 -2.46 -5.79 -2.60
N LYS A 94 -3.74 -5.42 -2.74
CA LYS A 94 -4.48 -5.58 -4.00
C LYS A 94 -4.10 -4.58 -5.08
N ALA A 95 -3.63 -3.39 -4.71
CA ALA A 95 -3.46 -2.29 -5.64
C ALA A 95 -2.05 -2.25 -6.22
N HIS A 96 -1.96 -2.15 -7.54
CA HIS A 96 -0.72 -1.96 -8.28
C HIS A 96 -0.92 -1.03 -9.48
N ASN A 97 0.17 -0.57 -10.11
CA ASN A 97 0.04 0.28 -11.28
C ASN A 97 -0.64 -0.50 -12.42
N GLY A 98 -1.82 -0.03 -12.80
CA GLY A 98 -2.65 -0.63 -13.86
C GLY A 98 -3.71 -1.62 -13.41
N GLY A 99 -3.94 -1.82 -12.11
CA GLY A 99 -5.00 -2.73 -11.64
C GLY A 99 -5.14 -2.92 -10.14
N GLU A 100 -6.11 -3.74 -9.76
CA GLU A 100 -6.47 -4.11 -8.39
C GLU A 100 -6.71 -5.62 -8.24
N ASP A 101 -5.79 -6.44 -8.55
CA ASP A 101 -5.92 -7.89 -8.41
C ASP A 101 -4.72 -8.56 -7.69
N GLY A 102 -3.98 -7.72 -6.98
CA GLY A 102 -2.76 -8.11 -6.29
C GLY A 102 -1.56 -8.18 -7.22
N ASN A 103 -0.42 -7.72 -6.73
CA ASN A 103 0.86 -7.80 -7.42
C ASN A 103 1.72 -8.88 -6.76
N SER A 104 1.84 -10.05 -7.39
CA SER A 104 2.63 -11.16 -6.87
C SER A 104 4.13 -11.05 -7.15
N GLY A 105 4.54 -10.15 -8.00
CA GLY A 105 5.96 -9.98 -8.32
C GLY A 105 6.19 -8.79 -9.25
N GLY A 106 7.00 -7.87 -8.84
CA GLY A 106 7.27 -6.68 -9.62
C GLY A 106 7.55 -5.47 -8.76
N ALA A 107 7.40 -4.33 -9.37
CA ALA A 107 7.58 -3.05 -8.72
C ALA A 107 6.27 -2.27 -8.69
N ILE A 108 5.99 -1.57 -7.60
CA ILE A 108 4.87 -0.64 -7.48
C ILE A 108 5.42 0.76 -7.27
N ALA A 109 5.02 1.68 -8.14
CA ALA A 109 5.39 3.08 -8.09
C ALA A 109 4.28 3.91 -7.44
N TYR A 110 4.64 4.64 -6.42
CA TYR A 110 3.80 5.60 -5.70
C TYR A 110 4.33 7.01 -5.92
N GLU A 111 3.45 7.99 -6.04
CA GLU A 111 3.83 9.39 -5.98
C GLU A 111 3.67 9.93 -4.55
N ILE A 112 4.67 10.62 -4.05
CA ILE A 112 4.59 11.38 -2.80
C ILE A 112 3.75 12.62 -3.09
N PHE A 113 2.49 12.58 -2.66
CA PHE A 113 1.53 13.67 -2.89
C PHE A 113 1.69 14.79 -1.87
N ASP A 114 1.91 14.43 -0.61
CA ASP A 114 2.13 15.37 0.49
C ASP A 114 3.02 14.73 1.56
N MET A 115 3.89 15.53 2.15
CA MET A 115 4.80 15.04 3.19
C MET A 115 5.09 16.12 4.22
N THR A 116 4.98 15.75 5.49
CA THR A 116 5.36 16.57 6.64
C THR A 116 6.49 15.90 7.43
N ALA A 117 6.87 16.46 8.58
CA ALA A 117 7.86 15.84 9.46
C ALA A 117 7.38 14.50 10.06
N THR A 118 6.07 14.28 10.12
CA THR A 118 5.46 13.13 10.81
C THR A 118 4.49 12.31 9.97
N THR A 119 4.13 12.77 8.78
CA THR A 119 3.16 12.09 7.91
C THR A 119 3.60 12.11 6.46
N VAL A 120 3.16 11.12 5.70
CA VAL A 120 3.26 11.12 4.24
C VAL A 120 1.97 10.59 3.64
N LYS A 121 1.55 11.24 2.54
CA LYS A 121 0.50 10.74 1.65
C LYS A 121 1.14 10.24 0.36
N LEU A 122 0.87 9.00 0.03
CA LEU A 122 1.29 8.37 -1.20
C LEU A 122 0.07 8.16 -2.10
N THR A 123 0.20 8.45 -3.39
CA THR A 123 -0.84 8.14 -4.36
C THR A 123 -0.36 7.06 -5.31
N LEU A 124 -1.25 6.14 -5.62
CA LEU A 124 -1.04 5.05 -6.55
C LEU A 124 -2.06 5.17 -7.68
N ASP A 125 -1.58 5.39 -8.89
CA ASP A 125 -2.40 5.30 -10.10
C ASP A 125 -2.57 3.82 -10.48
N TYR A 126 -3.79 3.31 -10.30
CA TYR A 126 -4.15 1.94 -10.69
C TYR A 126 -5.04 1.90 -11.94
N SER A 127 -5.08 2.98 -12.70
CA SER A 127 -5.90 3.08 -13.90
C SER A 127 -5.56 1.99 -14.92
N SER A 128 -6.59 1.28 -15.37
CA SER A 128 -6.51 0.31 -16.46
C SER A 128 -7.40 0.78 -17.60
N GLY A 129 -6.83 1.46 -18.60
CA GLY A 129 -7.60 1.99 -19.74
C GLY A 129 -7.97 3.47 -19.63
N ALA A 130 -9.17 3.87 -20.03
CA ALA A 130 -9.58 5.26 -20.26
C ALA A 130 -10.11 5.99 -19.01
N GLY A 131 -9.80 5.55 -17.81
CA GLY A 131 -10.21 6.19 -16.56
C GLY A 131 -9.00 6.71 -15.77
N THR A 132 -9.26 7.56 -14.79
CA THR A 132 -8.25 7.96 -13.79
C THR A 132 -8.69 7.41 -12.44
N ASN A 133 -7.94 6.45 -11.91
CA ASN A 133 -8.28 5.74 -10.68
C ASN A 133 -7.07 5.79 -9.74
N PHE A 134 -7.27 6.35 -8.56
CA PHE A 134 -6.18 6.54 -7.60
C PHE A 134 -6.53 5.98 -6.22
N TRP A 135 -5.60 5.24 -5.64
CA TRP A 135 -5.53 5.04 -4.21
C TRP A 135 -4.64 6.12 -3.59
N THR A 136 -5.07 6.66 -2.48
CA THR A 136 -4.25 7.51 -1.60
C THR A 136 -4.07 6.78 -0.30
N ILE A 137 -2.81 6.59 0.11
CA ILE A 137 -2.40 5.87 1.32
C ILE A 137 -1.78 6.89 2.27
N GLU A 138 -2.22 6.90 3.52
CA GLU A 138 -1.76 7.83 4.55
C GLU A 138 -0.96 7.07 5.60
N LEU A 139 0.28 7.49 5.82
CA LEU A 139 1.19 6.92 6.80
C LEU A 139 1.62 7.97 7.82
N ALA A 140 1.75 7.56 9.08
CA ALA A 140 2.37 8.36 10.11
C ALA A 140 3.69 7.74 10.57
N LYS A 141 4.65 8.59 10.90
CA LYS A 141 5.91 8.16 11.50
C LYS A 141 5.64 7.61 12.91
N GLN A 142 6.19 6.45 13.15
CA GLN A 142 6.25 5.85 14.48
C GLN A 142 7.56 6.21 15.19
#